data_a0563bd207f0182ef76e5edd70bda128
#
_entry.id   a0563bd207f0182ef76e5edd70bda128
#
_cell.length_a   1.000
_cell.length_b   1.000
_cell.length_c   1.000
_cell.angle_alpha   90.00
_cell.angle_beta   90.00
_cell.angle_gamma   90.00
#
_symmetry.space_group_name_H-M   'P 1'
#
loop_
_entity.id
_entity.type
_entity.pdbx_description
1 polymer ?
#
loop_
_entity_poly.entity_id
_entity_poly.type
_entity_poly.pdbx_seq_one_letter_code
_entity_poly.pdbx_strand_id
1 'polypeptide(L)'
;MDEISVTIPGERSFGAVAGLVLGGVAARHDLTLDVLDDLHLALEGLLDRDAEDGELTIVFRVGPETIEASVGPFEPRSISELEDDAGEQLDLRRLLDTVVDGFTVSERDGGSWVELRKRHDLAGRR
;
A
#
# COMPACT_ATOMS: atom_id res chain seq x y z
N MET A 1 15.57 2.94 10.44
CA MET A 1 14.40 2.71 9.59
C MET A 1 14.05 4.00 8.88
N ASP A 2 13.96 3.94 7.56
CA ASP A 2 13.60 5.11 6.78
C ASP A 2 12.10 5.24 6.65
N GLU A 3 11.62 6.46 6.63
CA GLU A 3 10.22 6.72 6.47
C GLU A 3 10.05 7.78 5.39
N ILE A 4 9.22 7.49 4.40
CA ILE A 4 8.98 8.40 3.29
C ILE A 4 7.48 8.60 3.16
N SER A 5 7.05 9.86 3.13
CA SER A 5 5.63 10.17 3.09
C SER A 5 5.34 11.02 1.85
N VAL A 6 4.29 10.66 1.14
CA VAL A 6 3.88 11.37 -0.07
C VAL A 6 2.37 11.55 -0.04
N THR A 7 1.91 12.77 -0.27
CA THR A 7 0.48 13.03 -0.36
C THR A 7 0.13 13.30 -1.82
N ILE A 8 -0.88 12.62 -2.32
CA ILE A 8 -1.26 12.66 -3.71
C ILE A 8 -2.68 13.23 -3.83
N PRO A 9 -2.88 14.23 -4.66
CA PRO A 9 -4.23 14.79 -4.83
C PRO A 9 -5.18 13.76 -5.43
N GLY A 10 -6.44 13.93 -5.21
CA GLY A 10 -7.44 12.98 -5.63
C GLY A 10 -7.71 12.97 -7.10
N GLU A 11 -6.68 12.70 -7.87
CA GLU A 11 -6.81 12.64 -9.29
C GLU A 11 -6.40 11.30 -9.75
N ARG A 12 -6.50 11.04 -11.01
CA ARG A 12 -6.27 9.74 -11.48
C ARG A 12 -4.86 9.38 -11.72
N SER A 13 -3.89 10.13 -11.38
CA SER A 13 -2.51 9.74 -11.58
C SER A 13 -1.88 9.12 -10.35
N PHE A 14 -2.70 8.69 -9.40
CA PHE A 14 -2.19 8.05 -8.20
C PHE A 14 -1.22 6.91 -8.51
N GLY A 15 -1.60 6.03 -9.40
CA GLY A 15 -0.76 4.87 -9.68
C GLY A 15 0.60 5.23 -10.24
N ALA A 16 0.63 6.23 -11.11
CA ALA A 16 1.90 6.66 -11.69
C ALA A 16 2.81 7.25 -10.64
N VAL A 17 2.25 8.08 -9.74
CA VAL A 17 3.06 8.69 -8.71
C VAL A 17 3.57 7.63 -7.74
N ALA A 18 2.72 6.67 -7.39
CA ALA A 18 3.13 5.59 -6.49
C ALA A 18 4.27 4.80 -7.11
N GLY A 19 4.21 4.55 -8.40
CA GLY A 19 5.28 3.83 -9.08
C GLY A 19 6.61 4.56 -9.02
N LEU A 20 6.58 5.88 -9.19
CA LEU A 20 7.79 6.66 -9.11
C LEU A 20 8.39 6.63 -7.71
N VAL A 21 7.55 6.75 -6.70
CA VAL A 21 8.02 6.74 -5.32
C VAL A 21 8.59 5.37 -4.98
N LEU A 22 7.88 4.29 -5.39
CA LEU A 22 8.38 2.95 -5.14
C LEU A 22 9.72 2.72 -5.82
N GLY A 23 9.88 3.22 -7.04
CA GLY A 23 11.16 3.09 -7.73
C GLY A 23 12.30 3.73 -6.95
N GLY A 24 12.04 4.90 -6.37
CA GLY A 24 13.04 5.55 -5.55
C GLY A 24 13.35 4.78 -4.27
N VAL A 25 12.32 4.23 -3.64
CA VAL A 25 12.52 3.43 -2.44
C VAL A 25 13.30 2.16 -2.77
N ALA A 26 12.94 1.50 -3.87
CA ALA A 26 13.61 0.28 -4.27
C ALA A 26 15.09 0.52 -4.56
N ALA A 27 15.39 1.61 -5.24
CA ALA A 27 16.76 1.92 -5.57
C ALA A 27 17.59 2.20 -4.32
N ARG A 28 16.96 2.85 -3.33
CA ARG A 28 17.67 3.22 -2.14
C ARG A 28 17.92 2.05 -1.20
N HIS A 29 17.04 1.05 -1.24
CA HIS A 29 17.11 -0.05 -0.29
C HIS A 29 17.35 -1.41 -0.93
N ASP A 30 17.72 -1.42 -2.19
CA ASP A 30 18.03 -2.67 -2.90
C ASP A 30 16.90 -3.68 -2.85
N LEU A 31 15.68 -3.24 -3.01
CA LEU A 31 14.56 -4.15 -3.05
C LEU A 31 14.59 -4.94 -4.35
N THR A 32 14.18 -6.18 -4.29
CA THR A 32 14.12 -6.98 -5.51
C THR A 32 12.96 -6.53 -6.38
N LEU A 33 13.04 -6.89 -7.64
CA LEU A 33 11.98 -6.56 -8.58
C LEU A 33 10.67 -7.22 -8.15
N ASP A 34 10.73 -8.43 -7.62
CA ASP A 34 9.52 -9.10 -7.16
C ASP A 34 8.82 -8.34 -6.06
N VAL A 35 9.58 -7.85 -5.09
CA VAL A 35 8.99 -7.07 -4.01
C VAL A 35 8.41 -5.77 -4.55
N LEU A 36 9.14 -5.13 -5.45
CA LEU A 36 8.68 -3.89 -6.04
C LEU A 36 7.38 -4.09 -6.82
N ASP A 37 7.32 -5.13 -7.63
CA ASP A 37 6.14 -5.41 -8.42
C ASP A 37 4.95 -5.72 -7.54
N ASP A 38 5.14 -6.51 -6.50
CA ASP A 38 4.04 -6.87 -5.62
C ASP A 38 3.49 -5.65 -4.89
N LEU A 39 4.37 -4.79 -4.40
CA LEU A 39 3.92 -3.58 -3.74
C LEU A 39 3.21 -2.65 -4.72
N HIS A 40 3.71 -2.57 -5.93
CA HIS A 40 3.10 -1.71 -6.94
C HIS A 40 1.69 -2.19 -7.26
N LEU A 41 1.50 -3.50 -7.38
CA LEU A 41 0.17 -4.04 -7.64
C LEU A 41 -0.78 -3.75 -6.48
N ALA A 42 -0.30 -3.92 -5.27
CA ALA A 42 -1.13 -3.66 -4.10
C ALA A 42 -1.53 -2.19 -4.04
N LEU A 43 -0.58 -1.30 -4.29
CA LEU A 43 -0.86 0.12 -4.23
C LEU A 43 -1.80 0.56 -5.35
N GLU A 44 -1.62 0.01 -6.54
CA GLU A 44 -2.53 0.35 -7.63
C GLU A 44 -3.96 -0.03 -7.29
N GLY A 45 -4.15 -1.18 -6.69
CA GLY A 45 -5.48 -1.60 -6.31
C GLY A 45 -6.10 -0.70 -5.26
N LEU A 46 -5.28 -0.28 -4.29
CA LEU A 46 -5.77 0.61 -3.25
C LEU A 46 -6.04 2.01 -3.77
N LEU A 47 -5.15 2.53 -4.59
CA LEU A 47 -5.25 3.90 -5.03
C LEU A 47 -6.39 4.13 -6.01
N ASP A 48 -7.04 3.05 -6.41
CA ASP A 48 -8.22 3.15 -7.23
C ASP A 48 -9.46 3.37 -6.38
N ARG A 49 -9.34 3.38 -5.07
CA ARG A 49 -10.47 3.58 -4.18
C ARG A 49 -10.56 5.03 -3.76
N ASP A 50 -11.72 5.40 -3.23
CA ASP A 50 -12.01 6.81 -2.96
C ASP A 50 -11.35 7.31 -1.69
N ALA A 51 -10.72 8.44 -1.79
CA ALA A 51 -10.15 9.11 -0.63
C ALA A 51 -11.24 9.86 0.12
N GLU A 52 -11.06 9.99 1.42
CA GLU A 52 -12.04 10.67 2.25
C GLU A 52 -12.15 12.15 1.87
N ASP A 53 -11.02 12.81 1.70
CA ASP A 53 -10.98 14.22 1.39
C ASP A 53 -10.41 14.53 0.03
N GLY A 54 -10.38 13.58 -0.85
CA GLY A 54 -9.83 13.81 -2.17
C GLY A 54 -8.33 13.73 -2.26
N GLU A 55 -7.66 13.38 -1.17
CA GLU A 55 -6.21 13.21 -1.17
C GLU A 55 -5.86 11.94 -0.43
N LEU A 56 -4.84 11.25 -0.91
CA LEU A 56 -4.34 10.07 -0.24
C LEU A 56 -2.88 10.29 0.12
N THR A 57 -2.51 9.84 1.28
CA THR A 57 -1.12 9.89 1.73
C THR A 57 -0.60 8.46 1.79
N ILE A 58 0.60 8.25 1.31
CA ILE A 58 1.26 6.97 1.41
C ILE A 58 2.50 7.18 2.26
N VAL A 59 2.64 6.37 3.30
CA VAL A 59 3.81 6.44 4.17
C VAL A 59 4.54 5.11 4.06
N PHE A 60 5.76 5.13 3.57
CA PHE A 60 6.59 3.94 3.48
C PHE A 60 7.55 3.91 4.66
N ARG A 61 7.67 2.76 5.31
CA ARG A 61 8.65 2.55 6.36
C ARG A 61 9.46 1.33 5.99
N VAL A 62 10.74 1.53 5.83
CA VAL A 62 11.61 0.45 5.36
C VAL A 62 12.51 0.00 6.49
N GLY A 63 12.32 -1.22 6.92
CA GLY A 63 13.16 -1.83 7.94
C GLY A 63 14.11 -2.83 7.31
N PRO A 64 14.88 -3.52 8.13
CA PRO A 64 15.88 -4.45 7.60
C PRO A 64 15.31 -5.66 6.87
N GLU A 65 14.12 -6.08 7.24
CA GLU A 65 13.54 -7.26 6.63
C GLU A 65 12.15 -7.05 6.09
N THR A 66 11.53 -5.92 6.38
CA THR A 66 10.17 -5.68 5.92
C THR A 66 10.03 -4.24 5.46
N ILE A 67 9.08 -4.06 4.57
CA ILE A 67 8.69 -2.73 4.19
C ILE A 67 7.20 -2.61 4.47
N GLU A 68 6.80 -1.50 5.06
CA GLU A 68 5.40 -1.24 5.36
C GLU A 68 4.94 -0.03 4.58
N ALA A 69 3.72 -0.08 4.13
CA ALA A 69 3.13 1.06 3.44
C ALA A 69 1.76 1.32 4.05
N SER A 70 1.56 2.53 4.55
CA SER A 70 0.27 2.94 5.09
C SER A 70 -0.35 3.89 4.10
N VAL A 71 -1.60 3.66 3.73
CA VAL A 71 -2.28 4.46 2.73
C VAL A 71 -3.62 4.92 3.28
N GLY A 72 -3.91 6.16 3.12
CA GLY A 72 -5.18 6.71 3.54
C GLY A 72 -5.18 8.22 3.49
N PRO A 73 -6.21 8.87 4.00
CA PRO A 73 -7.44 8.26 4.53
C PRO A 73 -8.43 7.95 3.42
N PHE A 74 -8.96 6.76 3.45
CA PHE A 74 -9.98 6.34 2.49
C PHE A 74 -11.36 6.58 3.06
N GLU A 75 -12.31 6.76 2.18
CA GLU A 75 -13.70 6.73 2.57
C GLU A 75 -13.98 5.30 3.03
N PRO A 76 -14.50 5.10 4.24
CA PRO A 76 -14.62 3.73 4.75
C PRO A 76 -15.40 2.80 3.85
N ARG A 77 -16.40 3.31 3.16
CA ARG A 77 -17.19 2.46 2.29
C ARG A 77 -16.39 1.94 1.12
N SER A 78 -15.41 2.69 0.64
CA SER A 78 -14.69 2.30 -0.56
C SER A 78 -13.74 1.13 -0.31
N ILE A 79 -13.42 0.83 0.95
CA ILE A 79 -12.54 -0.29 1.25
C ILE A 79 -13.18 -1.27 2.21
N SER A 80 -14.52 -1.25 2.32
CA SER A 80 -15.20 -2.11 3.28
C SER A 80 -14.96 -3.59 3.02
N GLU A 81 -14.68 -3.95 1.79
CA GLU A 81 -14.45 -5.35 1.47
C GLU A 81 -13.22 -5.91 2.17
N LEU A 82 -12.32 -5.06 2.62
CA LEU A 82 -11.15 -5.54 3.33
C LEU A 82 -11.47 -5.97 4.76
N GLU A 83 -12.58 -5.48 5.28
CA GLU A 83 -13.00 -5.83 6.62
C GLU A 83 -14.09 -6.89 6.62
N ASP A 84 -14.62 -7.19 5.46
CA ASP A 84 -15.75 -8.11 5.37
C ASP A 84 -15.28 -9.37 4.70
N ASP A 85 -15.33 -10.49 5.36
CA ASP A 85 -14.87 -11.71 4.75
C ASP A 85 -15.96 -12.49 4.08
N ALA A 86 -17.13 -11.99 3.96
CA ALA A 86 -18.19 -12.75 3.36
C ALA A 86 -18.63 -12.22 2.02
N GLY A 87 -18.10 -11.14 1.55
CA GLY A 87 -18.59 -10.53 0.35
C GLY A 87 -18.20 -11.26 -0.91
N GLU A 88 -18.91 -10.98 -1.96
CA GLU A 88 -18.58 -11.54 -3.23
C GLU A 88 -17.60 -10.69 -3.98
N GLN A 89 -17.45 -9.45 -3.59
CA GLN A 89 -16.51 -8.59 -4.27
C GLN A 89 -15.27 -8.49 -3.47
N LEU A 90 -14.48 -9.54 -3.53
CA LEU A 90 -13.26 -9.61 -2.76
C LEU A 90 -12.04 -9.41 -3.62
N ASP A 91 -12.19 -8.69 -4.73
CA ASP A 91 -11.06 -8.55 -5.66
C ASP A 91 -9.88 -7.87 -5.02
N LEU A 92 -10.11 -6.77 -4.30
CA LEU A 92 -9.02 -6.08 -3.66
C LEU A 92 -8.42 -6.92 -2.53
N ARG A 93 -9.27 -7.52 -1.72
CA ARG A 93 -8.77 -8.34 -0.64
C ARG A 93 -7.97 -9.51 -1.17
N ARG A 94 -8.45 -10.14 -2.22
CA ARG A 94 -7.76 -11.27 -2.80
C ARG A 94 -6.42 -10.85 -3.38
N LEU A 95 -6.39 -9.67 -4.01
CA LEU A 95 -5.15 -9.16 -4.54
C LEU A 95 -4.15 -8.93 -3.40
N LEU A 96 -4.57 -8.29 -2.32
CA LEU A 96 -3.67 -8.02 -1.22
C LEU A 96 -3.19 -9.31 -0.58
N ASP A 97 -4.09 -10.27 -0.38
CA ASP A 97 -3.69 -11.55 0.19
C ASP A 97 -2.65 -12.26 -0.66
N THR A 98 -2.67 -12.01 -1.96
CA THR A 98 -1.75 -12.66 -2.86
C THR A 98 -0.38 -11.99 -2.88
N VAL A 99 -0.35 -10.67 -2.83
CA VAL A 99 0.90 -9.96 -3.09
C VAL A 99 1.60 -9.40 -1.86
N VAL A 100 0.92 -9.29 -0.72
CA VAL A 100 1.61 -8.80 0.48
C VAL A 100 1.51 -9.86 1.56
N ASP A 101 2.37 -9.75 2.57
CA ASP A 101 2.43 -10.72 3.64
C ASP A 101 1.37 -10.49 4.70
N GLY A 102 0.84 -9.29 4.76
CA GLY A 102 -0.24 -9.00 5.67
C GLY A 102 -0.74 -7.59 5.47
N PHE A 103 -1.97 -7.34 5.89
CA PHE A 103 -2.49 -5.99 5.87
C PHE A 103 -3.45 -5.82 7.03
N THR A 104 -3.63 -4.59 7.47
CA THR A 104 -4.61 -4.26 8.49
C THR A 104 -5.31 -2.98 8.08
N VAL A 105 -6.53 -2.83 8.56
CA VAL A 105 -7.30 -1.61 8.33
C VAL A 105 -7.52 -0.94 9.67
N SER A 106 -7.23 0.33 9.76
CA SER A 106 -7.44 1.06 11.00
C SER A 106 -8.13 2.37 10.69
N GLU A 107 -8.73 2.98 11.71
CA GLU A 107 -9.39 4.25 11.53
C GLU A 107 -8.65 5.32 12.27
N ARG A 108 -8.40 6.42 11.62
CA ARG A 108 -7.79 7.58 12.25
C ARG A 108 -8.03 8.79 11.39
N ASP A 109 -8.07 9.93 12.01
CA ASP A 109 -8.21 11.20 11.31
C ASP A 109 -9.45 11.25 10.41
N GLY A 110 -10.51 10.59 10.85
CA GLY A 110 -11.77 10.66 10.13
C GLY A 110 -11.90 9.75 8.94
N GLY A 111 -10.92 8.93 8.69
CA GLY A 111 -10.98 8.02 7.56
C GLY A 111 -10.35 6.69 7.88
N SER A 112 -10.31 5.83 6.89
CA SER A 112 -9.76 4.49 7.04
C SER A 112 -8.39 4.41 6.40
N TRP A 113 -7.48 3.76 7.08
CA TRP A 113 -6.11 3.59 6.58
C TRP A 113 -5.84 2.11 6.42
N VAL A 114 -5.15 1.77 5.34
CA VAL A 114 -4.75 0.39 5.10
C VAL A 114 -3.23 0.33 5.26
N GLU A 115 -2.77 -0.59 6.09
CA GLU A 115 -1.34 -0.80 6.29
C GLU A 115 -0.95 -2.12 5.67
N LEU A 116 -0.02 -2.06 4.76
CA LEU A 116 0.49 -3.24 4.07
C LEU A 116 1.84 -3.59 4.62
N ARG A 117 2.14 -4.90 4.69
CA ARG A 117 3.42 -5.37 5.17
C ARG A 117 3.98 -6.36 4.16
N LYS A 118 5.21 -6.15 3.75
CA LYS A 118 5.85 -7.01 2.76
C LYS A 118 7.27 -7.30 3.19
N ARG A 119 7.65 -8.55 3.20
CA ARG A 119 9.01 -8.92 3.53
C ARG A 119 9.90 -8.71 2.32
N HIS A 120 11.09 -8.20 2.58
CA HIS A 120 12.02 -8.00 1.50
C HIS A 120 13.38 -8.56 1.88
N ASP A 121 13.38 -9.58 2.65
CA ASP A 121 14.52 -10.20 3.15
C ASP A 121 15.40 -10.76 2.09
N LEU A 122 15.89 -10.00 1.26
CA LEU A 122 16.63 -10.48 0.22
C LEU A 122 17.92 -10.88 0.58
N ALA A 123 18.31 -10.38 1.58
CA ALA A 123 19.59 -10.66 1.93
C ALA A 123 19.75 -12.02 2.12
N GLY A 124 18.82 -12.37 2.38
CA GLY A 124 18.97 -13.57 2.58
C GLY A 124 19.45 -14.28 1.64
N ARG A 125 19.24 -14.10 1.52
CA ARG A 125 19.47 -14.75 0.92
C ARG A 125 20.29 -15.44 0.83
N ARG A 126 20.46 -15.52 1.04
CA ARG A 126 21.15 -16.16 0.86
C ARG A 126 21.73 -16.46 1.16
#